data_030da9d553c3396a0ccd5041c49802c6
#
_entry.id   030da9d553c3396a0ccd5041c49802c6
#
_cell.length_a   1.000
_cell.length_b   1.000
_cell.length_c   1.000
_cell.angle_alpha   90.00
_cell.angle_beta   90.00
_cell.angle_gamma   90.00
#
_symmetry.space_group_name_H-M   'P 1'
#
loop_
_entity.id
_entity.type
_entity.pdbx_description
1 polymer ?
#
loop_
_entity_poly.entity_id
_entity_poly.type
_entity_poly.pdbx_seq_one_letter_code
_entity_poly.pdbx_strand_id
1 'polypeptide(L)'
;MLGAVALAGALVAGLAPAAGAAPPSCRVKNPTQGTWFATQTGAALTRAIKAANPGDRLNVFGRCRGSFSIEKDLQLFGTTNRQAPTVLDGAGGTGGGGVLFVNERVTVTLTRLTITGGNATVRVGGGIQNGGHLTLTRSTVTGNRSASDGGGIYNYGDLVLRSTRLTGNTAGGGGGGLFSEGQATLNDSTVTGNTAAYGGGILSVNTLTLNRTTVSGNLPDDCAC
;
A
#
# COMPACT_ATOMS: atom_id res chain seq x y z
N MET A 1 36.95 51.19 -18.36
CA MET A 1 36.97 50.47 -17.07
C MET A 1 35.68 49.64 -16.97
N LEU A 2 35.74 48.36 -17.30
CA LEU A 2 34.61 47.46 -17.17
C LEU A 2 34.70 46.79 -15.79
N GLY A 3 33.70 46.99 -14.95
CA GLY A 3 33.55 46.31 -13.68
C GLY A 3 32.86 44.94 -13.88
N ALA A 4 33.58 43.88 -13.55
CA ALA A 4 33.03 42.53 -13.52
C ALA A 4 32.18 42.33 -12.24
N VAL A 5 30.89 42.04 -12.42
CA VAL A 5 30.03 41.62 -11.33
C VAL A 5 30.20 40.11 -11.15
N ALA A 6 30.83 39.71 -10.03
CA ALA A 6 30.92 38.30 -9.63
C ALA A 6 29.59 37.86 -9.02
N LEU A 7 28.88 36.94 -9.67
CA LEU A 7 27.79 36.21 -9.05
C LEU A 7 28.37 35.19 -8.04
N ALA A 8 28.17 35.46 -6.75
CA ALA A 8 28.43 34.50 -5.70
C ALA A 8 27.34 33.42 -5.72
N GLY A 9 27.61 32.26 -6.31
CA GLY A 9 26.78 31.07 -6.18
C GLY A 9 26.80 30.59 -4.74
N ALA A 10 25.68 30.69 -4.05
CA ALA A 10 25.51 30.09 -2.74
C ALA A 10 25.52 28.57 -2.86
N LEU A 11 26.67 27.97 -2.51
CA LEU A 11 26.78 26.53 -2.29
C LEU A 11 25.91 26.19 -1.07
N VAL A 12 24.74 25.61 -1.30
CA VAL A 12 23.97 24.99 -0.22
C VAL A 12 24.76 23.75 0.21
N ALA A 13 25.58 23.93 1.23
CA ALA A 13 26.28 22.82 1.87
C ALA A 13 25.20 21.88 2.41
N GLY A 14 25.05 20.70 1.76
CA GLY A 14 24.26 19.61 2.28
C GLY A 14 24.81 19.24 3.65
N LEU A 15 24.03 19.49 4.70
CA LEU A 15 24.35 19.03 6.04
C LEU A 15 24.54 17.50 5.97
N ALA A 16 25.76 17.05 6.14
CA ALA A 16 26.04 15.63 6.35
C ALA A 16 25.22 15.16 7.56
N PRO A 17 24.58 13.98 7.52
CA PRO A 17 23.88 13.47 8.68
C PRO A 17 24.84 13.33 9.84
N ALA A 18 24.42 13.77 11.03
CA ALA A 18 25.19 13.64 12.25
C ALA A 18 25.66 12.20 12.40
N ALA A 19 26.95 12.02 12.66
CA ALA A 19 27.56 10.71 12.86
C ALA A 19 26.85 9.98 13.99
N GLY A 20 26.15 8.88 13.66
CA GLY A 20 25.42 8.04 14.62
C GLY A 20 23.92 7.86 14.36
N ALA A 21 23.29 8.61 13.47
CA ALA A 21 21.88 8.38 13.14
C ALA A 21 21.75 7.17 12.19
N ALA A 22 20.91 6.19 12.57
CA ALA A 22 20.58 5.09 11.69
C ALA A 22 19.99 5.63 10.36
N PRO A 23 20.28 5.00 9.21
CA PRO A 23 19.76 5.45 7.92
C PRO A 23 18.21 5.45 7.94
N PRO A 24 17.56 6.40 7.26
CA PRO A 24 16.10 6.49 7.28
C PRO A 24 15.46 5.22 6.75
N SER A 25 14.52 4.67 7.51
CA SER A 25 13.86 3.41 7.16
C SER A 25 12.83 3.56 6.04
N CYS A 26 12.29 4.77 5.86
CA CYS A 26 11.33 5.12 4.81
C CYS A 26 11.87 6.31 4.00
N ARG A 27 12.03 6.09 2.71
CA ARG A 27 12.42 7.13 1.75
C ARG A 27 11.48 7.12 0.56
N VAL A 28 11.16 8.29 0.06
CA VAL A 28 10.29 8.45 -1.11
C VAL A 28 10.90 9.48 -2.05
N LYS A 29 10.98 9.15 -3.33
CA LYS A 29 11.35 10.07 -4.41
C LYS A 29 10.13 10.35 -5.27
N ASN A 30 9.82 11.60 -5.48
CA ASN A 30 8.97 12.03 -6.58
C ASN A 30 9.86 12.40 -7.76
N PRO A 31 9.99 11.55 -8.80
CA PRO A 31 10.89 11.83 -9.92
C PRO A 31 10.40 12.97 -10.78
N THR A 32 9.09 13.23 -10.87
CA THR A 32 8.50 14.32 -11.64
C THR A 32 8.92 15.68 -11.07
N GLN A 33 8.92 15.80 -9.75
CA GLN A 33 9.28 17.04 -9.05
C GLN A 33 10.75 17.09 -8.62
N GLY A 34 11.52 15.99 -8.80
CA GLY A 34 12.89 15.88 -8.34
C GLY A 34 13.05 15.81 -6.80
N THR A 35 11.95 15.75 -6.04
CA THR A 35 11.96 15.87 -4.58
C THR A 35 12.18 14.54 -3.86
N TRP A 36 12.83 14.62 -2.68
CA TRP A 36 13.05 13.49 -1.79
C TRP A 36 12.44 13.75 -0.40
N PHE A 37 11.86 12.71 0.15
CA PHE A 37 11.37 12.65 1.53
C PHE A 37 12.03 11.47 2.24
N ALA A 38 12.52 11.68 3.46
CA ALA A 38 13.17 10.61 4.23
C ALA A 38 12.89 10.78 5.72
N THR A 39 12.53 9.69 6.40
CA THR A 39 12.30 9.63 7.85
C THR A 39 12.53 8.23 8.40
N GLN A 40 12.56 8.09 9.72
CA GLN A 40 12.58 6.78 10.40
C GLN A 40 11.18 6.13 10.44
N THR A 41 10.12 6.87 10.08
CA THR A 41 8.71 6.44 10.11
C THR A 41 8.07 6.56 8.73
N GLY A 42 6.77 6.34 8.63
CA GLY A 42 5.99 6.58 7.41
C GLY A 42 5.74 8.05 7.06
N ALA A 43 6.15 9.01 7.90
CA ALA A 43 5.94 10.43 7.64
C ALA A 43 6.55 10.91 6.31
N ALA A 44 7.59 10.25 5.81
CA ALA A 44 8.14 10.51 4.47
C ALA A 44 7.09 10.24 3.39
N LEU A 45 6.39 9.10 3.46
CA LEU A 45 5.37 8.74 2.48
C LEU A 45 4.14 9.65 2.60
N THR A 46 3.69 9.95 3.81
CA THR A 46 2.57 10.89 4.03
C THR A 46 2.86 12.26 3.44
N ARG A 47 4.06 12.81 3.67
CA ARG A 47 4.47 14.09 3.08
C ARG A 47 4.59 14.02 1.56
N ALA A 48 5.12 12.93 1.03
CA ALA A 48 5.24 12.74 -0.41
C ALA A 48 3.85 12.66 -1.09
N ILE A 49 2.91 11.89 -0.52
CA ILE A 49 1.52 11.82 -1.00
C ILE A 49 0.87 13.21 -0.99
N LYS A 50 1.04 13.97 0.10
CA LYS A 50 0.48 15.33 0.21
C LYS A 50 1.04 16.28 -0.84
N ALA A 51 2.37 16.25 -1.06
CA ALA A 51 3.07 17.15 -1.97
C ALA A 51 2.95 16.76 -3.46
N ALA A 52 2.58 15.53 -3.75
CA ALA A 52 2.45 15.06 -5.14
C ALA A 52 1.30 15.74 -5.88
N ASN A 53 1.48 15.94 -7.19
CA ASN A 53 0.40 16.30 -8.08
C ASN A 53 -0.42 15.07 -8.48
N PRO A 54 -1.70 15.21 -8.88
CA PRO A 54 -2.46 14.10 -9.45
C PRO A 54 -1.70 13.44 -10.62
N GLY A 55 -1.66 12.11 -10.62
CA GLY A 55 -0.94 11.31 -11.61
C GLY A 55 0.55 11.10 -11.35
N ASP A 56 1.14 11.77 -10.37
CA ASP A 56 2.57 11.60 -10.04
C ASP A 56 2.91 10.15 -9.65
N ARG A 57 4.13 9.77 -10.01
CA ARG A 57 4.74 8.53 -9.55
C ARG A 57 5.63 8.80 -8.33
N LEU A 58 5.42 8.04 -7.27
CA LEU A 58 6.24 8.04 -6.08
C LEU A 58 7.05 6.74 -5.99
N ASN A 59 8.37 6.83 -6.05
CA ASN A 59 9.26 5.70 -5.82
C ASN A 59 9.50 5.56 -4.32
N VAL A 60 9.07 4.45 -3.74
CA VAL A 60 9.13 4.18 -2.30
C VAL A 60 10.25 3.19 -2.02
N PHE A 61 11.01 3.42 -0.95
CA PHE A 61 12.18 2.62 -0.55
C PHE A 61 12.10 2.27 0.93
N GLY A 62 12.43 1.03 1.25
CA GLY A 62 12.54 0.55 2.63
C GLY A 62 11.18 0.29 3.27
N ARG A 63 11.11 0.49 4.58
CA ARG A 63 9.90 0.24 5.38
C ARG A 63 9.27 1.54 5.85
N CYS A 64 8.06 1.83 5.38
CA CYS A 64 7.28 3.00 5.78
C CYS A 64 6.20 2.55 6.77
N ARG A 65 6.31 2.97 8.03
CA ARG A 65 5.38 2.58 9.11
C ARG A 65 4.29 3.63 9.30
N GLY A 66 3.04 3.19 9.37
CA GLY A 66 1.86 4.03 9.61
C GLY A 66 0.67 3.66 8.77
N SER A 67 -0.35 4.50 8.82
CA SER A 67 -1.52 4.45 7.94
C SER A 67 -1.44 5.58 6.93
N PHE A 68 -1.81 5.30 5.69
CA PHE A 68 -1.66 6.23 4.57
C PHE A 68 -3.00 6.40 3.86
N SER A 69 -3.40 7.65 3.60
CA SER A 69 -4.58 7.99 2.81
C SER A 69 -4.16 8.53 1.45
N ILE A 70 -4.78 8.04 0.37
CA ILE A 70 -4.58 8.53 -0.99
C ILE A 70 -5.89 9.14 -1.48
N GLU A 71 -5.87 10.45 -1.70
CA GLU A 71 -7.03 11.28 -2.04
C GLU A 71 -6.92 11.89 -3.44
N LYS A 72 -5.96 11.45 -4.23
CA LYS A 72 -5.71 11.87 -5.62
C LYS A 72 -5.11 10.73 -6.42
N ASP A 73 -5.17 10.81 -7.73
CA ASP A 73 -4.55 9.82 -8.62
C ASP A 73 -3.05 9.74 -8.36
N LEU A 74 -2.54 8.55 -8.06
CA LEU A 74 -1.13 8.34 -7.77
C LEU A 74 -0.65 6.95 -8.19
N GLN A 75 0.65 6.87 -8.46
CA GLN A 75 1.36 5.62 -8.67
C GLN A 75 2.42 5.45 -7.58
N LEU A 76 2.31 4.43 -6.75
CA LEU A 76 3.33 4.06 -5.78
C LEU A 76 4.13 2.86 -6.29
N PHE A 77 5.42 3.04 -6.43
CA PHE A 77 6.32 2.02 -6.96
C PHE A 77 7.37 1.65 -5.91
N GLY A 78 7.28 0.41 -5.43
CA GLY A 78 8.30 -0.16 -4.55
C GLY A 78 9.56 -0.48 -5.33
N THR A 79 10.66 0.09 -4.91
CA THR A 79 11.95 -0.20 -5.51
C THR A 79 12.55 -1.40 -4.81
N THR A 80 12.74 -2.48 -5.52
CA THR A 80 13.50 -3.62 -5.05
C THR A 80 14.99 -3.33 -5.21
N ASN A 81 15.68 -3.00 -4.12
CA ASN A 81 17.08 -3.36 -4.12
C ASN A 81 17.17 -4.86 -3.80
N ARG A 82 18.24 -5.53 -4.22
CA ARG A 82 18.40 -7.00 -4.08
C ARG A 82 18.36 -7.51 -2.63
N GLN A 83 18.24 -6.63 -1.62
CA GLN A 83 18.41 -6.95 -0.20
C GLN A 83 17.11 -6.87 0.62
N ALA A 84 16.11 -6.09 0.21
CA ALA A 84 14.86 -6.00 0.96
C ALA A 84 13.68 -5.52 0.09
N PRO A 85 12.48 -6.08 0.30
CA PRO A 85 11.26 -5.56 -0.31
C PRO A 85 10.90 -4.19 0.26
N THR A 86 10.19 -3.38 -0.54
CA THR A 86 9.57 -2.16 -0.02
C THR A 86 8.29 -2.52 0.73
N VAL A 87 8.17 -2.05 1.96
CA VAL A 87 7.11 -2.42 2.89
C VAL A 87 6.32 -1.19 3.34
N LEU A 88 5.02 -1.24 3.20
CA LEU A 88 4.08 -0.40 3.92
C LEU A 88 3.61 -1.18 5.13
N ASP A 89 3.92 -0.72 6.32
CA ASP A 89 3.75 -1.46 7.57
C ASP A 89 2.82 -0.70 8.51
N GLY A 90 1.66 -1.28 8.78
CA GLY A 90 0.68 -0.72 9.71
C GLY A 90 1.07 -0.82 11.18
N ALA A 91 2.13 -1.57 11.52
CA ALA A 91 2.60 -1.70 12.90
C ALA A 91 3.06 -0.34 13.43
N GLY A 92 2.34 0.19 14.39
CA GLY A 92 2.55 1.53 14.95
C GLY A 92 1.49 2.57 14.55
N GLY A 93 0.51 2.19 13.73
CA GLY A 93 -0.69 3.00 13.52
C GLY A 93 -1.54 3.01 14.79
N THR A 94 -1.66 4.16 15.45
CA THR A 94 -2.42 4.32 16.70
C THR A 94 -3.93 4.48 16.48
N GLY A 95 -4.39 4.44 15.24
CA GLY A 95 -5.76 4.81 14.85
C GLY A 95 -6.75 3.65 14.63
N GLY A 96 -6.40 2.40 14.93
CA GLY A 96 -7.32 1.26 14.74
C GLY A 96 -7.76 1.05 13.29
N GLY A 97 -7.03 1.58 12.31
CA GLY A 97 -7.29 1.46 10.87
C GLY A 97 -6.32 0.55 10.14
N GLY A 98 -6.57 0.31 8.85
CA GLY A 98 -5.69 -0.42 7.96
C GLY A 98 -4.41 0.34 7.59
N VAL A 99 -3.60 -0.26 6.75
CA VAL A 99 -2.34 0.35 6.29
C VAL A 99 -2.59 1.42 5.23
N LEU A 100 -3.50 1.15 4.29
CA LEU A 100 -3.76 2.04 3.15
C LEU A 100 -5.26 2.27 2.96
N PHE A 101 -5.63 3.51 2.83
CA PHE A 101 -6.96 3.94 2.45
C PHE A 101 -6.92 4.62 1.08
N VAL A 102 -7.68 4.13 0.12
CA VAL A 102 -7.85 4.71 -1.23
C VAL A 102 -9.24 5.33 -1.30
N ASN A 103 -9.28 6.65 -1.47
CA ASN A 103 -10.53 7.42 -1.51
C ASN A 103 -11.34 7.07 -2.78
N GLU A 104 -12.63 7.39 -2.72
CA GLU A 104 -13.52 7.27 -3.87
C GLU A 104 -13.05 8.14 -5.04
N ARG A 105 -13.32 7.67 -6.26
CA ARG A 105 -13.07 8.40 -7.52
C ARG A 105 -11.60 8.69 -7.83
N VAL A 106 -10.66 8.15 -7.07
CA VAL A 106 -9.23 8.27 -7.41
C VAL A 106 -8.71 6.99 -8.03
N THR A 107 -7.74 7.12 -8.92
CA THR A 107 -7.06 6.01 -9.57
C THR A 107 -5.69 5.81 -8.96
N VAL A 108 -5.47 4.64 -8.37
CA VAL A 108 -4.22 4.32 -7.68
C VAL A 108 -3.61 3.05 -8.25
N THR A 109 -2.32 3.13 -8.56
CA THR A 109 -1.54 1.95 -8.94
C THR A 109 -0.44 1.68 -7.92
N LEU A 110 -0.43 0.48 -7.37
CA LEU A 110 0.59 0.00 -6.45
C LEU A 110 1.43 -1.08 -7.14
N THR A 111 2.73 -0.91 -7.21
CA THR A 111 3.61 -1.87 -7.88
C THR A 111 4.76 -2.28 -6.97
N ARG A 112 5.00 -3.59 -6.84
CA ARG A 112 6.12 -4.19 -6.07
C ARG A 112 6.16 -3.73 -4.62
N LEU A 113 5.02 -3.70 -3.96
CA LEU A 113 4.88 -3.32 -2.55
C LEU A 113 4.46 -4.53 -1.71
N THR A 114 4.96 -4.60 -0.50
CA THR A 114 4.42 -5.46 0.55
C THR A 114 3.61 -4.60 1.51
N ILE A 115 2.35 -4.96 1.76
CA ILE A 115 1.44 -4.28 2.66
C ILE A 115 1.15 -5.23 3.82
N THR A 116 1.56 -4.85 5.04
CA THR A 116 1.53 -5.75 6.19
C THR A 116 1.29 -5.02 7.51
N GLY A 117 0.98 -5.77 8.57
CA GLY A 117 0.89 -5.23 9.93
C GLY A 117 -0.30 -4.30 10.17
N GLY A 118 -1.26 -4.27 9.27
CA GLY A 118 -2.50 -3.53 9.47
C GLY A 118 -3.38 -4.23 10.51
N ASN A 119 -4.02 -3.45 11.38
CA ASN A 119 -4.90 -3.93 12.43
C ASN A 119 -6.13 -3.02 12.56
N ALA A 120 -7.11 -3.24 11.69
CA ALA A 120 -8.36 -2.48 11.68
C ALA A 120 -9.29 -2.99 12.78
N THR A 121 -9.32 -2.30 13.92
CA THR A 121 -10.15 -2.67 15.08
C THR A 121 -11.53 -2.05 15.05
N VAL A 122 -11.70 -0.94 14.35
CA VAL A 122 -12.97 -0.19 14.24
C VAL A 122 -13.39 0.09 12.80
N ARG A 123 -12.57 -0.32 11.84
CA ARG A 123 -12.80 -0.16 10.40
C ARG A 123 -12.65 -1.50 9.69
N VAL A 124 -12.98 -1.53 8.43
CA VAL A 124 -12.78 -2.65 7.50
C VAL A 124 -11.45 -2.50 6.76
N GLY A 125 -10.95 -3.57 6.14
CA GLY A 125 -9.74 -3.52 5.35
C GLY A 125 -8.46 -3.42 6.19
N GLY A 126 -8.05 -4.52 6.82
CA GLY A 126 -6.85 -4.55 7.66
C GLY A 126 -5.59 -4.09 6.92
N GLY A 127 -5.36 -4.57 5.70
CA GLY A 127 -4.29 -4.07 4.84
C GLY A 127 -4.71 -2.85 4.03
N ILE A 128 -5.77 -2.99 3.24
CA ILE A 128 -6.23 -1.95 2.32
C ILE A 128 -7.75 -1.80 2.43
N GLN A 129 -8.22 -0.56 2.50
CA GLN A 129 -9.60 -0.19 2.22
C GLN A 129 -9.64 0.58 0.89
N ASN A 130 -10.35 0.03 -0.11
CA ASN A 130 -10.44 0.63 -1.44
C ASN A 130 -11.85 1.12 -1.76
N GLY A 131 -11.98 2.43 -2.00
CA GLY A 131 -13.20 3.06 -2.51
C GLY A 131 -13.08 3.59 -3.95
N GLY A 132 -11.86 3.62 -4.50
CA GLY A 132 -11.57 4.14 -5.83
C GLY A 132 -11.28 3.04 -6.86
N HIS A 133 -10.46 3.37 -7.84
CA HIS A 133 -9.96 2.42 -8.85
C HIS A 133 -8.55 2.00 -8.46
N LEU A 134 -8.41 0.82 -7.85
CA LEU A 134 -7.12 0.33 -7.34
C LEU A 134 -6.57 -0.81 -8.19
N THR A 135 -5.34 -0.65 -8.65
CA THR A 135 -4.59 -1.74 -9.28
C THR A 135 -3.35 -2.09 -8.45
N LEU A 136 -3.24 -3.35 -8.05
CA LEU A 136 -2.01 -3.91 -7.48
C LEU A 136 -1.29 -4.76 -8.52
N THR A 137 0.01 -4.53 -8.70
CA THR A 137 0.83 -5.34 -9.63
C THR A 137 2.07 -5.85 -8.91
N ARG A 138 2.32 -7.16 -9.00
CA ARG A 138 3.49 -7.83 -8.38
C ARG A 138 3.69 -7.45 -6.92
N SER A 139 2.58 -7.33 -6.19
CA SER A 139 2.54 -6.88 -4.80
C SER A 139 2.12 -8.03 -3.87
N THR A 140 2.29 -7.83 -2.58
CA THR A 140 1.87 -8.79 -1.56
C THR A 140 1.10 -8.07 -0.47
N VAL A 141 -0.06 -8.58 -0.09
CA VAL A 141 -0.84 -8.12 1.07
C VAL A 141 -0.87 -9.27 2.07
N THR A 142 -0.20 -9.12 3.19
CA THR A 142 0.04 -10.23 4.11
C THR A 142 0.06 -9.83 5.57
N GLY A 143 -0.40 -10.75 6.45
CA GLY A 143 -0.33 -10.53 7.90
C GLY A 143 -1.13 -9.32 8.37
N ASN A 144 -2.23 -9.00 7.71
CA ASN A 144 -3.13 -7.93 8.12
C ASN A 144 -4.35 -8.52 8.81
N ARG A 145 -4.93 -7.73 9.71
CA ARG A 145 -6.10 -8.11 10.48
C ARG A 145 -7.18 -7.05 10.41
N SER A 146 -8.44 -7.50 10.25
CA SER A 146 -9.64 -6.69 10.45
C SER A 146 -10.50 -7.32 11.54
N ALA A 147 -11.08 -6.51 12.42
CA ALA A 147 -12.09 -7.01 13.38
C ALA A 147 -13.43 -7.32 12.69
N SER A 148 -13.70 -6.70 11.54
CA SER A 148 -14.84 -6.95 10.67
C SER A 148 -14.37 -7.62 9.37
N ASP A 149 -14.65 -7.05 8.23
CA ASP A 149 -14.46 -7.64 6.91
C ASP A 149 -13.17 -7.21 6.24
N GLY A 150 -12.70 -8.01 5.28
CA GLY A 150 -11.52 -7.70 4.49
C GLY A 150 -10.24 -7.67 5.29
N GLY A 151 -9.77 -8.81 5.80
CA GLY A 151 -8.51 -8.88 6.56
C GLY A 151 -7.33 -8.31 5.77
N GLY A 152 -7.17 -8.75 4.53
CA GLY A 152 -6.20 -8.18 3.59
C GLY A 152 -6.73 -6.93 2.91
N ILE A 153 -7.82 -7.06 2.16
CA ILE A 153 -8.43 -5.99 1.37
C ILE A 153 -9.94 -5.96 1.59
N TYR A 154 -10.47 -4.78 1.87
CA TYR A 154 -11.89 -4.46 1.75
C TYR A 154 -12.08 -3.57 0.52
N ASN A 155 -12.87 -4.05 -0.44
CA ASN A 155 -13.10 -3.36 -1.71
C ASN A 155 -14.59 -3.00 -1.89
N TYR A 156 -14.90 -1.71 -1.97
CA TYR A 156 -16.22 -1.21 -2.39
C TYR A 156 -16.15 -0.37 -3.68
N GLY A 157 -14.93 -0.17 -4.23
CA GLY A 157 -14.68 0.39 -5.55
C GLY A 157 -14.34 -0.66 -6.61
N ASP A 158 -13.45 -0.33 -7.52
CA ASP A 158 -12.94 -1.24 -8.53
C ASP A 158 -11.55 -1.73 -8.15
N LEU A 159 -11.35 -3.04 -8.13
CA LEU A 159 -10.08 -3.67 -7.78
C LEU A 159 -9.55 -4.53 -8.91
N VAL A 160 -8.29 -4.32 -9.27
CA VAL A 160 -7.55 -5.20 -10.19
C VAL A 160 -6.27 -5.68 -9.51
N LEU A 161 -6.16 -6.99 -9.35
CA LEU A 161 -4.91 -7.63 -8.90
C LEU A 161 -4.22 -8.29 -10.10
N ARG A 162 -2.92 -8.04 -10.28
CA ARG A 162 -2.07 -8.63 -11.33
C ARG A 162 -0.81 -9.23 -10.70
N SER A 163 -0.63 -10.53 -10.82
CA SER A 163 0.52 -11.25 -10.23
C SER A 163 0.72 -10.90 -8.75
N THR A 164 -0.37 -10.80 -8.00
CA THR A 164 -0.40 -10.31 -6.62
C THR A 164 -0.76 -11.44 -5.66
N ARG A 165 -0.24 -11.40 -4.43
CA ARG A 165 -0.52 -12.39 -3.39
C ARG A 165 -1.31 -11.77 -2.25
N LEU A 166 -2.38 -12.44 -1.84
CA LEU A 166 -3.10 -12.19 -0.59
C LEU A 166 -2.90 -13.40 0.31
N THR A 167 -2.12 -13.27 1.39
CA THR A 167 -1.78 -14.44 2.20
C THR A 167 -1.68 -14.13 3.70
N GLY A 168 -2.15 -15.06 4.55
CA GLY A 168 -2.03 -14.91 6.00
C GLY A 168 -2.78 -13.72 6.58
N ASN A 169 -3.83 -13.25 5.93
CA ASN A 169 -4.67 -12.17 6.45
C ASN A 169 -5.86 -12.75 7.23
N THR A 170 -6.38 -12.00 8.20
CA THR A 170 -7.46 -12.46 9.07
C THR A 170 -8.56 -11.42 9.17
N ALA A 171 -9.81 -11.85 8.99
CA ALA A 171 -11.01 -11.06 9.24
C ALA A 171 -11.87 -11.69 10.35
N GLY A 172 -12.48 -10.86 11.19
CA GLY A 172 -13.45 -11.32 12.16
C GLY A 172 -14.82 -11.64 11.53
N GLY A 173 -15.14 -10.96 10.44
CA GLY A 173 -16.31 -11.18 9.59
C GLY A 173 -15.97 -11.99 8.35
N GLY A 174 -16.20 -11.45 7.18
CA GLY A 174 -15.97 -12.12 5.90
C GLY A 174 -14.73 -11.66 5.15
N GLY A 175 -14.26 -12.49 4.20
CA GLY A 175 -13.18 -12.15 3.30
C GLY A 175 -11.83 -11.99 3.97
N GLY A 176 -11.24 -13.08 4.49
CA GLY A 176 -9.93 -13.03 5.13
C GLY A 176 -8.87 -12.41 4.24
N GLY A 177 -8.77 -12.86 2.98
CA GLY A 177 -7.91 -12.25 1.97
C GLY A 177 -8.55 -11.02 1.33
N LEU A 178 -9.77 -11.18 0.79
CA LEU A 178 -10.52 -10.14 0.09
C LEU A 178 -12.00 -10.19 0.45
N PHE A 179 -12.53 -9.08 0.90
CA PHE A 179 -13.97 -8.84 0.89
C PHE A 179 -14.28 -7.82 -0.22
N SER A 180 -15.23 -8.13 -1.12
CA SER A 180 -15.58 -7.25 -2.24
C SER A 180 -17.06 -6.98 -2.35
N GLU A 181 -17.44 -5.72 -2.14
CA GLU A 181 -18.77 -5.18 -2.48
C GLU A 181 -18.76 -4.52 -3.87
N GLY A 182 -17.60 -4.09 -4.33
CA GLY A 182 -17.40 -3.55 -5.67
C GLY A 182 -16.95 -4.62 -6.67
N GLN A 183 -16.50 -4.18 -7.84
CA GLN A 183 -15.96 -5.10 -8.85
C GLN A 183 -14.54 -5.54 -8.48
N ALA A 184 -14.22 -6.81 -8.65
CA ALA A 184 -12.88 -7.33 -8.43
C ALA A 184 -12.45 -8.25 -9.57
N THR A 185 -11.26 -7.99 -10.12
CA THR A 185 -10.62 -8.83 -11.14
C THR A 185 -9.24 -9.26 -10.68
N LEU A 186 -9.03 -10.55 -10.54
CA LEU A 186 -7.76 -11.14 -10.14
C LEU A 186 -7.14 -11.88 -11.32
N ASN A 187 -5.97 -11.43 -11.76
CA ASN A 187 -5.22 -12.03 -12.87
C ASN A 187 -3.88 -12.58 -12.36
N ASP A 188 -3.56 -13.82 -12.69
CA ASP A 188 -2.28 -14.47 -12.35
C ASP A 188 -1.92 -14.33 -10.85
N SER A 189 -2.94 -14.34 -9.98
CA SER A 189 -2.80 -13.98 -8.58
C SER A 189 -3.00 -15.20 -7.67
N THR A 190 -2.69 -15.04 -6.38
CA THR A 190 -2.81 -16.13 -5.40
C THR A 190 -3.46 -15.61 -4.12
N VAL A 191 -4.46 -16.35 -3.61
CA VAL A 191 -5.15 -16.06 -2.36
C VAL A 191 -5.08 -17.32 -1.49
N THR A 192 -4.19 -17.33 -0.49
CA THR A 192 -3.92 -18.55 0.28
C THR A 192 -3.67 -18.28 1.75
N GLY A 193 -4.05 -19.24 2.62
CA GLY A 193 -3.75 -19.17 4.05
C GLY A 193 -4.41 -18.01 4.77
N ASN A 194 -5.50 -17.47 4.24
CA ASN A 194 -6.28 -16.42 4.90
C ASN A 194 -7.39 -17.05 5.74
N THR A 195 -7.87 -16.32 6.74
CA THR A 195 -8.87 -16.80 7.69
C THR A 195 -9.94 -15.76 7.93
N ALA A 196 -11.21 -16.20 7.97
CA ALA A 196 -12.34 -15.36 8.31
C ALA A 196 -13.44 -16.20 9.01
N ALA A 197 -14.54 -15.57 9.40
CA ALA A 197 -15.70 -16.32 9.85
C ALA A 197 -16.38 -17.03 8.66
N TYR A 198 -16.35 -16.42 7.47
CA TYR A 198 -16.83 -16.98 6.19
C TYR A 198 -16.09 -16.34 5.01
N GLY A 199 -15.94 -17.07 3.89
CA GLY A 199 -15.12 -16.61 2.76
C GLY A 199 -13.68 -16.37 3.18
N GLY A 200 -13.03 -17.36 3.81
CA GLY A 200 -11.69 -17.19 4.34
C GLY A 200 -10.70 -16.64 3.33
N GLY A 201 -10.76 -17.11 2.09
CA GLY A 201 -9.99 -16.54 0.99
C GLY A 201 -10.63 -15.28 0.45
N ILE A 202 -11.81 -15.43 -0.14
CA ILE A 202 -12.56 -14.35 -0.78
C ILE A 202 -14.04 -14.43 -0.36
N LEU A 203 -14.60 -13.29 -0.01
CA LEU A 203 -16.04 -13.08 0.00
C LEU A 203 -16.37 -11.98 -1.01
N SER A 204 -17.22 -12.29 -1.99
CA SER A 204 -17.65 -11.31 -2.97
C SER A 204 -19.18 -11.31 -3.08
N VAL A 205 -19.76 -10.13 -2.94
CA VAL A 205 -21.22 -9.91 -3.09
C VAL A 205 -21.55 -9.20 -4.41
N ASN A 206 -20.54 -8.95 -5.24
CA ASN A 206 -20.69 -8.34 -6.56
C ASN A 206 -19.82 -9.10 -7.58
N THR A 207 -19.54 -8.49 -8.73
CA THR A 207 -18.78 -9.13 -9.81
C THR A 207 -17.36 -9.48 -9.40
N LEU A 208 -17.06 -10.77 -9.43
CA LEU A 208 -15.71 -11.31 -9.23
C LEU A 208 -15.27 -12.04 -10.49
N THR A 209 -14.11 -11.68 -11.02
CA THR A 209 -13.49 -12.36 -12.16
C THR A 209 -12.13 -12.93 -11.75
N LEU A 210 -11.95 -14.23 -11.88
CA LEU A 210 -10.71 -14.94 -11.59
C LEU A 210 -10.09 -15.48 -12.87
N ASN A 211 -8.94 -14.93 -13.28
CA ASN A 211 -8.20 -15.36 -14.46
C ASN A 211 -6.86 -15.94 -14.03
N ARG A 212 -6.61 -17.23 -14.27
CA ARG A 212 -5.37 -17.93 -13.88
C ARG A 212 -4.96 -17.63 -12.42
N THR A 213 -5.97 -17.52 -11.55
CA THR A 213 -5.80 -17.18 -10.14
C THR A 213 -6.05 -18.42 -9.28
N THR A 214 -5.16 -18.68 -8.34
CA THR A 214 -5.31 -19.76 -7.37
C THR A 214 -5.92 -19.20 -6.08
N VAL A 215 -7.01 -19.82 -5.63
CA VAL A 215 -7.62 -19.58 -4.33
C VAL A 215 -7.64 -20.93 -3.61
N SER A 216 -6.86 -21.09 -2.54
CA SER A 216 -6.73 -22.39 -1.88
C SER A 216 -6.18 -22.30 -0.46
N GLY A 217 -6.57 -23.28 0.37
CA GLY A 217 -6.04 -23.40 1.74
C GLY A 217 -6.44 -22.24 2.66
N ASN A 218 -7.56 -21.61 2.41
CA ASN A 218 -8.12 -20.58 3.26
C ASN A 218 -9.17 -21.20 4.21
N LEU A 219 -9.44 -20.57 5.33
CA LEU A 219 -10.34 -21.09 6.37
C LEU A 219 -11.49 -20.11 6.67
N PRO A 220 -12.75 -20.58 6.75
CA PRO A 220 -13.21 -21.98 6.64
C PRO A 220 -13.31 -22.50 5.20
N ASP A 221 -13.32 -21.60 4.22
CA ASP A 221 -13.50 -21.91 2.80
C ASP A 221 -12.64 -20.98 1.91
N ASP A 222 -12.45 -21.37 0.68
CA ASP A 222 -11.64 -20.62 -0.27
C ASP A 222 -12.39 -19.44 -0.86
N CYS A 223 -13.69 -19.59 -1.13
CA CYS A 223 -14.54 -18.54 -1.71
C CYS A 223 -15.99 -18.70 -1.26
N ALA A 224 -16.60 -17.61 -0.79
CA ALA A 224 -18.02 -17.40 -0.70
C ALA A 224 -18.40 -16.35 -1.76
N CYS A 225 -18.61 -16.80 -3.02
CA CYS A 225 -18.79 -15.96 -4.20
C CYS A 225 -19.69 -16.58 -5.28
#